data_6f3057ef5ffd6c8b6ec139b2e0480e73
#
_entry.id   6f3057ef5ffd6c8b6ec139b2e0480e73
#
_cell.length_a   1.000
_cell.length_b   1.000
_cell.length_c   1.000
_cell.angle_alpha   90.00
_cell.angle_beta   90.00
_cell.angle_gamma   90.00
#
_symmetry.space_group_name_H-M   'P 1'
#
loop_
_entity.id
_entity.type
_entity.pdbx_description
1 polymer ?
#
loop_
_entity_poly.entity_id
_entity_poly.type
_entity_poly.pdbx_seq_one_letter_code
_entity_poly.pdbx_strand_id
1 'polypeptide(L)'
;MNKKNEVLTNLELSSFCKQMSMILKAGISPIEGISMMIEDSQNKNEKQLLEKIYEDLTMTSSLAISLKKTSVFPNYMILMLEIDEETGRNDEVMDAL
;
A
#
# COMPACT_ATOMS: atom_id res chain seq x y z
N MET A 1 -15.69 -6.88 18.10
CA MET A 1 -14.96 -6.10 17.61
C MET A 1 -14.97 -6.16 16.15
N ASN A 2 -14.45 -5.33 15.67
CA ASN A 2 -14.52 -5.19 14.37
C ASN A 2 -13.42 -5.71 13.67
N LYS A 3 -13.55 -6.77 13.01
CA LYS A 3 -12.49 -7.41 12.36
C LYS A 3 -11.98 -6.66 11.22
N LYS A 4 -12.78 -5.87 10.60
CA LYS A 4 -12.33 -5.20 9.42
C LYS A 4 -11.29 -4.18 9.68
N ASN A 5 -11.11 -3.82 10.94
CA ASN A 5 -10.07 -2.85 11.27
C ASN A 5 -8.85 -3.48 11.84
N GLU A 6 -8.75 -4.77 11.74
CA GLU A 6 -7.57 -5.44 12.26
C GLU A 6 -6.36 -5.09 11.43
N VAL A 7 -5.24 -4.98 12.11
CA VAL A 7 -3.96 -4.73 11.45
C VAL A 7 -3.56 -5.96 10.68
N LEU A 8 -2.97 -5.77 9.53
CA LEU A 8 -2.50 -6.88 8.73
C LEU A 8 -1.45 -7.67 9.48
N THR A 9 -1.38 -8.96 9.21
CA THR A 9 -0.33 -9.80 9.79
C THR A 9 1.01 -9.38 9.21
N ASN A 10 2.09 -9.80 9.89
CA ASN A 10 3.42 -9.52 9.39
C ASN A 10 3.64 -10.11 8.01
N LEU A 11 3.09 -11.28 7.77
CA LEU A 11 3.24 -11.91 6.47
C LEU A 11 2.52 -11.10 5.39
N GLU A 12 1.33 -10.62 5.70
CA GLU A 12 0.56 -9.82 4.74
C GLU A 12 1.24 -8.51 4.44
N LEU A 13 1.78 -7.86 5.48
CA LEU A 13 2.50 -6.61 5.28
C LEU A 13 3.76 -6.82 4.45
N SER A 14 4.48 -7.89 4.74
CA SER A 14 5.69 -8.20 4.01
C SER A 14 5.39 -8.46 2.55
N SER A 15 4.33 -9.20 2.28
CA SER A 15 3.93 -9.51 0.91
C SER A 15 3.53 -8.24 0.17
N PHE A 16 2.76 -7.38 0.82
CA PHE A 16 2.35 -6.13 0.20
C PHE A 16 3.56 -5.26 -0.15
N CYS A 17 4.47 -5.12 0.80
CA CYS A 17 5.65 -4.28 0.58
C CYS A 17 6.53 -4.84 -0.53
N LYS A 18 6.70 -6.16 -0.56
CA LYS A 18 7.52 -6.77 -1.59
C LYS A 18 6.91 -6.58 -2.97
N GLN A 19 5.61 -6.80 -3.10
CA GLN A 19 4.94 -6.61 -4.38
C GLN A 19 5.02 -5.17 -4.83
N MET A 20 4.75 -4.24 -3.92
CA MET A 20 4.77 -2.83 -4.27
C MET A 20 6.16 -2.38 -4.65
N SER A 21 7.18 -2.87 -3.94
CA SER A 21 8.56 -2.54 -4.27
C SER A 21 8.91 -2.98 -5.69
N MET A 22 8.54 -4.21 -6.04
CA MET A 22 8.83 -4.73 -7.36
C MET A 22 8.12 -3.93 -8.45
N ILE A 23 6.88 -3.56 -8.19
CA ILE A 23 6.09 -2.80 -9.14
C ILE A 23 6.70 -1.42 -9.37
N LEU A 24 7.06 -0.74 -8.29
CA LEU A 24 7.63 0.60 -8.41
C LEU A 24 8.99 0.58 -9.07
N LYS A 25 9.79 -0.44 -8.78
CA LYS A 25 11.10 -0.55 -9.42
C LYS A 25 10.99 -0.81 -10.91
N ALA A 26 9.87 -1.38 -11.33
CA ALA A 26 9.65 -1.62 -12.75
C ALA A 26 9.15 -0.37 -13.47
N GLY A 27 9.02 0.73 -12.74
CA GLY A 27 8.56 1.98 -13.35
C GLY A 27 7.06 2.11 -13.44
N ILE A 28 6.33 1.26 -12.73
CA ILE A 28 4.88 1.29 -12.74
C ILE A 28 4.41 2.20 -11.61
N SER A 29 3.44 3.06 -11.89
CA SER A 29 2.97 4.00 -10.88
C SER A 29 2.25 3.27 -9.75
N PRO A 30 2.18 3.89 -8.55
CA PRO A 30 1.49 3.24 -7.43
C PRO A 30 0.05 2.87 -7.74
N ILE A 31 -0.68 3.73 -8.45
CA ILE A 31 -2.07 3.45 -8.73
C ILE A 31 -2.23 2.26 -9.67
N GLU A 32 -1.35 2.17 -10.66
CA GLU A 32 -1.36 1.00 -11.53
C GLU A 32 -0.97 -0.25 -10.76
N GLY A 33 -0.01 -0.10 -9.85
CA GLY A 33 0.42 -1.23 -9.03
C GLY A 33 -0.70 -1.77 -8.17
N ILE A 34 -1.45 -0.88 -7.54
CA ILE A 34 -2.58 -1.32 -6.71
C ILE A 34 -3.63 -1.99 -7.59
N SER A 35 -3.88 -1.47 -8.77
CA SER A 35 -4.83 -2.06 -9.69
C SER A 35 -4.42 -3.49 -10.05
N MET A 36 -3.14 -3.71 -10.30
CA MET A 36 -2.64 -5.04 -10.61
C MET A 36 -2.81 -5.99 -9.42
N MET A 37 -2.59 -5.50 -8.22
CA MET A 37 -2.75 -6.31 -7.04
C MET A 37 -4.20 -6.69 -6.81
N ILE A 38 -5.12 -5.79 -7.15
CA ILE A 38 -6.55 -6.09 -7.04
C ILE A 38 -6.90 -7.25 -7.98
N GLU A 39 -6.39 -7.20 -9.21
CA GLU A 39 -6.70 -8.25 -10.17
C GLU A 39 -6.15 -9.60 -9.75
N ASP A 40 -5.02 -9.60 -9.06
CA ASP A 40 -4.41 -10.83 -8.62
C ASP A 40 -4.97 -11.36 -7.31
N SER A 41 -5.71 -10.54 -6.57
CA SER A 41 -6.14 -10.93 -5.25
C SER A 41 -7.23 -11.98 -5.31
N GLN A 42 -7.05 -13.04 -4.50
CA GLN A 42 -8.05 -14.08 -4.41
C GLN A 42 -8.74 -14.08 -3.06
N ASN A 43 -8.30 -13.19 -2.18
CA ASN A 43 -8.89 -13.06 -0.86
C ASN A 43 -9.84 -11.86 -0.90
N LYS A 44 -11.10 -12.11 -0.57
CA LYS A 44 -12.10 -11.06 -0.68
C LYS A 44 -11.80 -9.86 0.22
N ASN A 45 -11.37 -10.12 1.44
CA ASN A 45 -11.05 -9.03 2.36
C ASN A 45 -9.86 -8.23 1.90
N GLU A 46 -8.85 -8.90 1.38
CA GLU A 46 -7.68 -8.23 0.85
C GLU A 46 -8.06 -7.39 -0.35
N LYS A 47 -8.90 -7.93 -1.21
CA LYS A 47 -9.34 -7.21 -2.39
C LYS A 47 -10.10 -5.95 -2.01
N GLN A 48 -10.96 -6.03 -1.01
CA GLN A 48 -11.71 -4.86 -0.56
C GLN A 48 -10.77 -3.79 -0.01
N LEU A 49 -9.74 -4.20 0.72
CA LEU A 49 -8.76 -3.25 1.24
C LEU A 49 -8.02 -2.56 0.11
N LEU A 50 -7.60 -3.34 -0.88
CA LEU A 50 -6.88 -2.78 -2.03
C LEU A 50 -7.77 -1.83 -2.83
N GLU A 51 -9.05 -2.16 -2.97
CA GLU A 51 -9.97 -1.30 -3.67
C GLU A 51 -10.15 0.03 -2.95
N LYS A 52 -10.16 -0.01 -1.62
CA LYS A 52 -10.25 1.21 -0.84
C LYS A 52 -8.99 2.05 -1.03
N ILE A 53 -7.83 1.42 -1.02
CA ILE A 53 -6.59 2.12 -1.27
C ILE A 53 -6.59 2.75 -2.65
N TYR A 54 -7.06 2.00 -3.63
CA TYR A 54 -7.12 2.49 -5.00
C TYR A 54 -7.98 3.75 -5.08
N GLU A 55 -9.15 3.70 -4.47
CA GLU A 55 -10.07 4.83 -4.47
C GLU A 55 -9.44 6.06 -3.84
N ASP A 56 -8.84 5.88 -2.66
CA ASP A 56 -8.20 6.99 -1.98
C ASP A 56 -7.01 7.53 -2.77
N LEU A 57 -6.29 6.63 -3.43
CA LEU A 57 -5.11 7.03 -4.19
C LEU A 57 -5.50 7.88 -5.40
N THR A 58 -6.64 7.59 -6.02
CA THR A 58 -7.09 8.42 -7.14
C THR A 58 -7.46 9.82 -6.67
N MET A 59 -7.90 9.95 -5.42
CA MET A 59 -8.32 11.24 -4.91
C MET A 59 -7.16 12.05 -4.33
N THR A 60 -6.22 11.39 -3.69
CA THR A 60 -5.15 12.10 -2.99
C THR A 60 -3.82 12.11 -3.73
N SER A 61 -3.63 11.18 -4.65
CA SER A 61 -2.36 11.00 -5.35
C SER A 61 -1.21 10.72 -4.39
N SER A 62 -1.52 10.25 -3.18
CA SER A 62 -0.50 9.95 -2.18
C SER A 62 -0.72 8.55 -1.64
N LEU A 63 0.26 7.68 -1.83
CA LEU A 63 0.20 6.35 -1.30
C LEU A 63 0.19 6.37 0.23
N ALA A 64 1.00 7.26 0.82
CA ALA A 64 1.05 7.38 2.28
C ALA A 64 -0.31 7.73 2.85
N ILE A 65 -0.98 8.72 2.29
CA ILE A 65 -2.29 9.13 2.79
C ILE A 65 -3.29 8.00 2.59
N SER A 66 -3.24 7.34 1.45
CA SER A 66 -4.17 6.26 1.16
C SER A 66 -4.03 5.11 2.14
N LEU A 67 -2.80 4.75 2.47
CA LEU A 67 -2.57 3.68 3.44
C LEU A 67 -2.98 4.12 4.85
N LYS A 68 -2.72 5.38 5.17
CA LYS A 68 -3.09 5.90 6.48
C LYS A 68 -4.58 5.82 6.72
N LYS A 69 -5.36 6.08 5.69
CA LYS A 69 -6.82 6.09 5.81
C LYS A 69 -7.39 4.71 6.08
N THR A 70 -6.67 3.65 5.76
CA THR A 70 -7.17 2.31 6.00
C THR A 70 -7.08 1.90 7.46
N SER A 71 -6.18 2.54 8.21
CA SER A 71 -5.97 2.25 9.64
C SER A 71 -5.44 0.85 9.91
N VAL A 72 -4.92 0.17 8.91
CA VAL A 72 -4.38 -1.18 9.12
C VAL A 72 -2.87 -1.27 8.88
N PHE A 73 -2.23 -0.19 8.50
CA PHE A 73 -0.79 -0.19 8.29
C PHE A 73 -0.07 0.51 9.43
N PRO A 74 1.15 0.05 9.78
CA PRO A 74 1.89 0.65 10.90
C PRO A 74 2.26 2.10 10.63
N ASN A 75 2.29 2.90 11.69
CA ASN A 75 2.63 4.31 11.53
C ASN A 75 4.02 4.53 10.98
N TYR A 76 4.98 3.69 11.36
CA TYR A 76 6.34 3.91 10.87
C TYR A 76 6.40 3.78 9.34
N MET A 77 5.59 2.88 8.80
CA MET A 77 5.53 2.69 7.37
C MET A 77 4.95 3.92 6.68
N ILE A 78 3.89 4.46 7.27
CA ILE A 78 3.25 5.66 6.73
C ILE A 78 4.22 6.83 6.73
N LEU A 79 4.93 7.01 7.84
CA LEU A 79 5.88 8.12 7.95
C LEU A 79 7.00 8.01 6.94
N MET A 80 7.52 6.80 6.75
CA MET A 80 8.57 6.60 5.77
C MET A 80 8.10 6.91 4.37
N LEU A 81 6.86 6.53 4.07
CA LEU A 81 6.29 6.82 2.75
C LEU A 81 6.08 8.32 2.56
N GLU A 82 5.67 9.02 3.61
CA GLU A 82 5.50 10.47 3.52
C GLU A 82 6.80 11.15 3.17
N ILE A 83 7.87 10.74 3.84
CA ILE A 83 9.17 11.30 3.57
C ILE A 83 9.62 10.97 2.15
N ASP A 84 9.40 9.73 1.75
CA ASP A 84 9.80 9.27 0.43
C ASP A 84 9.06 9.99 -0.68
N GLU A 85 7.78 10.28 -0.46
CA GLU A 85 7.00 10.98 -1.48
C GLU A 85 7.51 12.39 -1.70
N GLU A 86 8.03 13.01 -0.65
CA GLU A 86 8.61 14.32 -0.79
C GLU A 86 9.91 14.29 -1.59
N THR A 87 10.62 13.17 -1.52
CA THR A 87 11.89 13.03 -2.23
C THR A 87 11.78 12.24 -3.52
N GLY A 88 10.64 11.57 -3.75
CA GLY A 88 10.46 10.78 -4.97
C GLY A 88 11.14 9.44 -4.95
N ARG A 89 11.26 8.82 -3.78
CA ARG A 89 11.98 7.56 -3.64
C ARG A 89 11.16 6.43 -3.03
N ASN A 90 9.91 6.32 -3.48
CA ASN A 90 9.01 5.30 -2.97
C ASN A 90 9.53 3.88 -3.06
N ASP A 91 10.21 3.56 -4.16
CA ASP A 91 10.71 2.21 -4.35
C ASP A 91 11.75 1.84 -3.30
N GLU A 92 12.61 2.79 -2.92
CA GLU A 92 13.62 2.52 -1.92
C GLU A 92 13.03 2.31 -0.53
N VAL A 93 12.00 3.08 -0.21
CA VAL A 93 11.36 2.94 1.08
C VAL A 93 10.67 1.59 1.21
N MET A 94 9.95 1.18 0.17
CA MET A 94 9.29 -0.11 0.19
C MET A 94 10.27 -1.24 0.34
N ASP A 95 11.44 -1.12 -0.28
CA ASP A 95 12.46 -2.13 -0.16
C ASP A 95 13.00 -2.21 1.26
N ALA A 96 13.09 -1.08 1.94
CA ALA A 96 13.62 -1.04 3.30
C ALA A 96 12.62 -1.61 4.31
N LEU A 97 11.36 -1.58 3.99
CA LEU A 97 10.34 -2.11 4.89
C LEU A 97 10.32 -3.62 4.85
#